data_6bbffe14cd4309e4f27e08e47633cca2
#
_entry.id   6bbffe14cd4309e4f27e08e47633cca2
#
_cell.length_a   1.000
_cell.length_b   1.000
_cell.length_c   1.000
_cell.angle_alpha   90.00
_cell.angle_beta   90.00
_cell.angle_gamma   90.00
#
_symmetry.space_group_name_H-M   'P 1'
#
loop_
_entity.id
_entity.type
_entity.pdbx_description
1 polymer ?
#
loop_
_entity_poly.entity_id
_entity_poly.type
_entity_poly.pdbx_seq_one_letter_code
_entity_poly.pdbx_strand_id
1 'polypeptide(L)'
;LFDADGTLLQHRRKITPTYHERMIWGQGDGSGLRAVDSQVGRIGSLACWEHYNPLARYALMADGEQIHAAMFPGSLVGPIFAEQMEVTIRHHALESGCFVVNATAWLDPEQQQQIVADTSCDVAQISHGCFSAIVSPEGKLLGEPLRSGEGAIIADLDLTLIDKRKRMMDSVGHYSRPELLSLLIDRRPAPHLHERDADTQNSSSIMTEEADYASL
;
A
#
# COMPACT_ATOMS: atom_id res chain seq x y z
N LEU A 1 -3.32 -10.09 -4.24
CA LEU A 1 -4.57 -10.19 -3.51
C LEU A 1 -5.43 -11.29 -4.13
N PHE A 2 -5.91 -12.17 -3.28
CA PHE A 2 -6.83 -13.24 -3.67
C PHE A 2 -8.16 -13.05 -2.96
N ASP A 3 -9.26 -13.35 -3.63
CA ASP A 3 -10.57 -13.37 -3.00
C ASP A 3 -10.78 -14.65 -2.17
N ALA A 4 -11.88 -14.75 -1.47
CA ALA A 4 -12.20 -15.88 -0.58
C ALA A 4 -12.31 -17.23 -1.30
N ASP A 5 -12.64 -17.24 -2.59
CA ASP A 5 -12.69 -18.42 -3.46
C ASP A 5 -11.34 -18.77 -4.13
N GLY A 6 -10.28 -18.02 -3.85
CA GLY A 6 -8.96 -18.18 -4.45
C GLY A 6 -8.76 -17.48 -5.79
N THR A 7 -9.75 -16.73 -6.27
CA THR A 7 -9.61 -15.92 -7.48
C THR A 7 -8.55 -14.83 -7.29
N LEU A 8 -7.61 -14.69 -8.23
CA LEU A 8 -6.63 -13.62 -8.21
C LEU A 8 -7.29 -12.29 -8.61
N LEU A 9 -7.52 -11.41 -7.64
CA LEU A 9 -8.11 -10.08 -7.86
C LEU A 9 -7.08 -9.07 -8.33
N GLN A 10 -5.88 -9.11 -7.76
CA GLN A 10 -4.83 -8.16 -8.09
C GLN A 10 -3.44 -8.77 -7.89
N HIS A 11 -2.58 -8.56 -8.88
CA HIS A 11 -1.14 -8.73 -8.78
C HIS A 11 -0.48 -7.40 -9.08
N ARG A 12 0.20 -6.82 -8.08
CA ARG A 12 0.95 -5.58 -8.30
C ARG A 12 2.37 -5.70 -7.78
N ARG A 13 3.25 -4.92 -8.37
CA ARG A 13 4.61 -4.72 -7.88
C ARG A 13 4.66 -3.47 -7.01
N LYS A 14 5.52 -3.47 -5.99
CA LYS A 14 5.83 -2.28 -5.22
C LYS A 14 6.33 -1.17 -6.15
N ILE A 15 5.79 0.04 -6.02
CA ILE A 15 6.11 1.17 -6.93
C ILE A 15 7.60 1.43 -6.92
N THR A 16 8.19 1.54 -5.72
CA THR A 16 9.62 1.76 -5.55
C THR A 16 10.15 0.79 -4.51
N PRO A 17 11.01 -0.17 -4.89
CA PRO A 17 11.69 -1.03 -3.94
C PRO A 17 12.55 -0.22 -2.98
N THR A 18 12.61 -0.66 -1.72
CA THR A 18 13.31 0.05 -0.65
C THR A 18 14.67 -0.56 -0.43
N TYR A 19 15.73 0.27 -0.45
CA TYR A 19 17.10 -0.07 -0.08
C TYR A 19 17.60 -1.37 -0.74
N HIS A 20 17.83 -2.44 0.02
CA HIS A 20 18.31 -3.73 -0.49
C HIS A 20 17.35 -4.43 -1.46
N GLU A 21 16.04 -4.14 -1.39
CA GLU A 21 15.09 -4.67 -2.36
C GLU A 21 15.47 -4.30 -3.80
N ARG A 22 16.15 -3.15 -4.01
CA ARG A 22 16.60 -2.68 -5.33
C ARG A 22 17.68 -3.57 -5.96
N MET A 23 18.31 -4.42 -5.18
CA MET A 23 19.28 -5.39 -5.68
C MET A 23 18.60 -6.59 -6.35
N ILE A 24 17.31 -6.82 -6.06
CA ILE A 24 16.56 -8.00 -6.50
C ILE A 24 15.34 -7.60 -7.33
N TRP A 25 14.63 -6.53 -6.93
CA TRP A 25 13.34 -6.15 -7.50
C TRP A 25 13.45 -4.86 -8.34
N GLY A 26 12.81 -4.88 -9.52
CA GLY A 26 12.56 -3.67 -10.31
C GLY A 26 11.41 -2.84 -9.77
N GLN A 27 11.29 -1.59 -10.23
CA GLN A 27 10.19 -0.70 -9.92
C GLN A 27 8.86 -1.24 -10.46
N GLY A 28 7.79 -1.02 -9.70
CA GLY A 28 6.43 -1.22 -10.18
C GLY A 28 5.95 -0.07 -11.04
N ASP A 29 4.77 -0.24 -11.61
CA ASP A 29 4.05 0.78 -12.36
C ASP A 29 2.73 1.15 -11.69
N GLY A 30 1.99 2.09 -12.26
CA GLY A 30 0.72 2.54 -11.70
C GLY A 30 -0.47 1.61 -11.98
N SER A 31 -0.31 0.54 -12.77
CA SER A 31 -1.42 -0.33 -13.16
C SER A 31 -2.11 -0.99 -11.97
N GLY A 32 -1.31 -1.36 -10.96
CA GLY A 32 -1.79 -1.97 -9.73
C GLY A 32 -2.09 -0.98 -8.58
N LEU A 33 -1.91 0.33 -8.78
CA LEU A 33 -2.21 1.33 -7.75
C LEU A 33 -3.71 1.68 -7.77
N ARG A 34 -4.52 0.75 -7.31
CA ARG A 34 -5.99 0.87 -7.25
C ARG A 34 -6.57 0.00 -6.14
N ALA A 35 -7.72 0.41 -5.64
CA ALA A 35 -8.56 -0.46 -4.82
C ALA A 35 -9.38 -1.40 -5.72
N VAL A 36 -9.58 -2.63 -5.27
CA VAL A 36 -10.30 -3.66 -6.03
C VAL A 36 -11.49 -4.19 -5.22
N ASP A 37 -12.56 -4.51 -5.91
CA ASP A 37 -13.74 -5.10 -5.32
C ASP A 37 -13.47 -6.57 -4.94
N SER A 38 -13.94 -6.96 -3.76
CA SER A 38 -13.87 -8.33 -3.25
C SER A 38 -15.18 -8.71 -2.56
N GLN A 39 -15.32 -9.96 -2.16
CA GLN A 39 -16.49 -10.45 -1.42
C GLN A 39 -16.66 -9.78 -0.04
N VAL A 40 -15.61 -9.19 0.52
CA VAL A 40 -15.63 -8.55 1.85
C VAL A 40 -15.57 -7.03 1.81
N GLY A 41 -15.61 -6.45 0.63
CA GLY A 41 -15.54 -5.01 0.42
C GLY A 41 -14.42 -4.60 -0.53
N ARG A 42 -14.21 -3.30 -0.67
CA ARG A 42 -13.23 -2.73 -1.58
C ARG A 42 -11.87 -2.61 -0.89
N ILE A 43 -10.87 -3.34 -1.39
CA ILE A 43 -9.56 -3.50 -0.74
C ILE A 43 -8.49 -2.72 -1.49
N GLY A 44 -7.79 -1.83 -0.77
CA GLY A 44 -6.53 -1.22 -1.19
C GLY A 44 -5.33 -1.87 -0.50
N SER A 45 -4.13 -1.73 -1.04
CA SER A 45 -2.93 -2.22 -0.37
C SER A 45 -1.69 -1.42 -0.73
N LEU A 46 -0.83 -1.21 0.27
CA LEU A 46 0.52 -0.65 0.10
C LEU A 46 1.53 -1.46 0.93
N ALA A 47 2.78 -1.44 0.50
CA ALA A 47 3.85 -2.14 1.18
C ALA A 47 4.87 -1.16 1.78
N CYS A 48 5.05 -1.23 3.10
CA CYS A 48 6.11 -0.52 3.82
C CYS A 48 6.10 1.00 3.54
N TRP A 49 7.23 1.56 3.12
CA TRP A 49 7.39 2.99 2.87
C TRP A 49 6.62 3.54 1.66
N GLU A 50 5.92 2.71 0.91
CA GLU A 50 4.91 3.23 -0.03
C GLU A 50 3.85 4.08 0.69
N HIS A 51 3.57 3.76 1.97
CA HIS A 51 2.66 4.56 2.79
C HIS A 51 3.16 5.99 3.06
N TYR A 52 4.46 6.26 2.90
CA TYR A 52 5.00 7.62 3.06
C TYR A 52 4.84 8.48 1.81
N ASN A 53 4.40 7.88 0.68
CA ASN A 53 4.02 8.63 -0.50
C ASN A 53 2.54 9.05 -0.37
N PRO A 54 2.25 10.35 -0.11
CA PRO A 54 0.88 10.82 0.05
C PRO A 54 0.03 10.65 -1.21
N LEU A 55 0.66 10.69 -2.40
CA LEU A 55 -0.04 10.52 -3.66
C LEU A 55 -0.48 9.07 -3.87
N ALA A 56 0.32 8.09 -3.43
CA ALA A 56 -0.06 6.68 -3.48
C ALA A 56 -1.24 6.38 -2.55
N ARG A 57 -1.24 6.95 -1.35
CA ARG A 57 -2.38 6.85 -0.42
C ARG A 57 -3.62 7.52 -1.01
N TYR A 58 -3.47 8.74 -1.52
CA TYR A 58 -4.57 9.49 -2.13
C TYR A 58 -5.20 8.73 -3.30
N ALA A 59 -4.39 8.03 -4.12
CA ALA A 59 -4.88 7.21 -5.21
C ALA A 59 -5.87 6.13 -4.74
N LEU A 60 -5.55 5.45 -3.63
CA LEU A 60 -6.41 4.41 -3.06
C LEU A 60 -7.66 5.02 -2.40
N MET A 61 -7.51 6.15 -1.70
CA MET A 61 -8.64 6.89 -1.13
C MET A 61 -9.62 7.32 -2.22
N ALA A 62 -9.12 7.87 -3.34
CA ALA A 62 -9.93 8.31 -4.47
C ALA A 62 -10.62 7.13 -5.19
N ASP A 63 -10.02 5.95 -5.17
CA ASP A 63 -10.64 4.71 -5.65
C ASP A 63 -11.67 4.14 -4.65
N GLY A 64 -11.84 4.76 -3.48
CA GLY A 64 -12.86 4.38 -2.51
C GLY A 64 -12.55 3.10 -1.72
N GLU A 65 -11.30 2.89 -1.33
CA GLU A 65 -10.95 1.76 -0.47
C GLU A 65 -11.76 1.79 0.85
N GLN A 66 -12.18 0.61 1.29
CA GLN A 66 -12.90 0.38 2.54
C GLN A 66 -12.01 -0.33 3.57
N ILE A 67 -11.17 -1.21 3.08
CA ILE A 67 -10.20 -1.97 3.86
C ILE A 67 -8.83 -1.79 3.22
N HIS A 68 -7.87 -1.31 4.00
CA HIS A 68 -6.49 -1.16 3.56
C HIS A 68 -5.61 -2.26 4.14
N ALA A 69 -5.04 -3.09 3.27
CA ALA A 69 -4.06 -4.11 3.66
C ALA A 69 -2.65 -3.49 3.68
N ALA A 70 -2.12 -3.27 4.87
CA ALA A 70 -0.77 -2.75 5.08
C ALA A 70 0.20 -3.89 5.41
N MET A 71 1.40 -3.83 4.86
CA MET A 71 2.44 -4.83 5.05
C MET A 71 3.77 -4.15 5.34
N PHE A 72 4.44 -4.55 6.43
CA PHE A 72 5.75 -4.04 6.80
C PHE A 72 6.70 -5.18 7.17
N PRO A 73 8.03 -4.99 7.04
CA PRO A 73 9.01 -6.05 7.30
C PRO A 73 9.17 -6.44 8.78
N GLY A 74 8.58 -5.70 9.71
CA GLY A 74 8.59 -6.04 11.13
C GLY A 74 10.00 -6.11 11.72
N SER A 75 10.39 -7.26 12.26
CA SER A 75 11.67 -7.45 12.95
C SER A 75 12.92 -7.06 12.17
N LEU A 76 12.84 -6.96 10.85
CA LEU A 76 13.98 -6.64 10.00
C LEU A 76 14.41 -5.17 10.02
N VAL A 77 13.72 -4.30 10.74
CA VAL A 77 13.91 -2.84 10.65
C VAL A 77 14.12 -2.14 12.00
N GLY A 78 14.18 -2.88 13.10
CA GLY A 78 14.46 -2.36 14.42
C GLY A 78 13.28 -1.64 15.11
N PRO A 79 13.46 -1.21 16.39
CA PRO A 79 12.34 -0.81 17.26
C PRO A 79 11.66 0.50 16.87
N ILE A 80 12.38 1.48 16.34
CA ILE A 80 11.81 2.77 15.94
C ILE A 80 10.70 2.61 14.88
N PHE A 81 10.78 1.57 14.07
CA PHE A 81 9.79 1.32 13.03
C PHE A 81 8.43 0.89 13.57
N ALA A 82 8.35 0.28 14.75
CA ALA A 82 7.07 -0.05 15.36
C ALA A 82 6.24 1.21 15.63
N GLU A 83 6.86 2.27 16.16
CA GLU A 83 6.19 3.55 16.38
C GLU A 83 5.82 4.24 15.07
N GLN A 84 6.71 4.23 14.08
CA GLN A 84 6.45 4.80 12.76
C GLN A 84 5.33 4.06 12.03
N MET A 85 5.27 2.73 12.13
CA MET A 85 4.17 1.93 11.58
C MET A 85 2.85 2.29 12.26
N GLU A 86 2.81 2.37 13.60
CA GLU A 86 1.60 2.74 14.34
C GLU A 86 1.07 4.10 13.88
N VAL A 87 1.93 5.12 13.81
CA VAL A 87 1.55 6.44 13.32
C VAL A 87 1.02 6.37 11.89
N THR A 88 1.72 5.64 11.02
CA THR A 88 1.39 5.55 9.60
C THR A 88 0.02 4.91 9.35
N ILE A 89 -0.24 3.75 9.97
CA ILE A 89 -1.50 3.01 9.73
C ILE A 89 -2.70 3.71 10.38
N ARG A 90 -2.50 4.33 11.56
CA ARG A 90 -3.55 5.10 12.22
C ARG A 90 -3.87 6.39 11.47
N HIS A 91 -2.84 7.06 10.96
CA HIS A 91 -3.02 8.24 10.12
C HIS A 91 -3.75 7.88 8.81
N HIS A 92 -3.34 6.79 8.14
CA HIS A 92 -4.01 6.35 6.92
C HIS A 92 -5.49 6.05 7.16
N ALA A 93 -5.82 5.30 8.20
CA ALA A 93 -7.21 5.00 8.58
C ALA A 93 -8.03 6.27 8.82
N LEU A 94 -7.46 7.24 9.55
CA LEU A 94 -8.11 8.50 9.89
C LEU A 94 -8.33 9.39 8.65
N GLU A 95 -7.31 9.50 7.78
CA GLU A 95 -7.31 10.35 6.58
C GLU A 95 -8.24 9.80 5.49
N SER A 96 -8.21 8.48 5.27
CA SER A 96 -9.02 7.80 4.25
C SER A 96 -10.44 7.48 4.72
N GLY A 97 -10.66 7.43 6.03
CA GLY A 97 -11.93 6.96 6.62
C GLY A 97 -12.17 5.46 6.39
N CYS A 98 -11.11 4.65 6.21
CA CYS A 98 -11.19 3.21 5.99
C CYS A 98 -10.68 2.41 7.21
N PHE A 99 -10.92 1.09 7.22
CA PHE A 99 -10.21 0.19 8.13
C PHE A 99 -8.82 -0.11 7.60
N VAL A 100 -7.85 -0.27 8.50
CA VAL A 100 -6.51 -0.73 8.14
C VAL A 100 -6.21 -2.04 8.85
N VAL A 101 -5.78 -3.05 8.08
CA VAL A 101 -5.28 -4.33 8.59
C VAL A 101 -3.79 -4.38 8.30
N ASN A 102 -2.98 -4.27 9.35
CA ASN A 102 -1.53 -4.27 9.24
C ASN A 102 -0.95 -5.60 9.72
N ALA A 103 -0.14 -6.23 8.89
CA ALA A 103 0.64 -7.41 9.22
C ALA A 103 2.14 -7.12 9.14
N THR A 104 2.89 -7.63 10.10
CA THR A 104 4.35 -7.52 10.14
C THR A 104 4.99 -8.89 10.33
N ALA A 105 6.18 -9.07 9.75
CA ALA A 105 6.95 -10.28 9.96
C ALA A 105 7.54 -10.31 11.39
N TRP A 106 7.66 -11.50 11.94
CA TRP A 106 8.37 -11.78 13.17
C TRP A 106 9.54 -12.72 12.89
N LEU A 107 10.69 -12.43 13.46
CA LEU A 107 11.84 -13.32 13.48
C LEU A 107 11.97 -13.92 14.88
N ASP A 108 11.92 -15.24 14.97
CA ASP A 108 12.22 -15.94 16.21
C ASP A 108 13.72 -15.86 16.57
N PRO A 109 14.12 -16.23 17.79
CA PRO A 109 15.52 -16.14 18.20
C PRO A 109 16.48 -16.97 17.35
N GLU A 110 16.06 -18.12 16.82
CA GLU A 110 16.88 -19.00 15.97
C GLU A 110 17.14 -18.35 14.61
N GLN A 111 16.08 -17.81 13.99
CA GLN A 111 16.18 -17.04 12.74
C GLN A 111 17.07 -15.80 12.90
N GLN A 112 16.94 -15.08 14.03
CA GLN A 112 17.81 -13.93 14.34
C GLN A 112 19.28 -14.35 14.44
N GLN A 113 19.57 -15.43 15.16
CA GLN A 113 20.94 -15.95 15.30
C GLN A 113 21.53 -16.35 13.95
N GLN A 114 20.74 -17.01 13.10
CA GLN A 114 21.14 -17.40 11.76
C GLN A 114 21.51 -16.17 10.89
N ILE A 115 20.63 -15.15 10.89
CA ILE A 115 20.86 -13.91 10.13
C ILE A 115 22.14 -13.20 10.62
N VAL A 116 22.35 -13.11 11.94
CA VAL A 116 23.57 -12.52 12.50
C VAL A 116 24.80 -13.30 12.09
N ALA A 117 24.75 -14.63 12.11
CA ALA A 117 25.86 -15.48 11.68
C ALA A 117 26.20 -15.29 10.19
N ASP A 118 25.18 -15.17 9.34
CA ASP A 118 25.35 -15.05 7.88
C ASP A 118 25.77 -13.63 7.45
N THR A 119 25.35 -12.60 8.16
CA THR A 119 25.51 -11.20 7.72
C THR A 119 26.42 -10.37 8.61
N SER A 120 26.74 -10.84 9.81
CA SER A 120 27.45 -10.08 10.87
C SER A 120 26.74 -8.78 11.27
N CYS A 121 25.41 -8.69 11.06
CA CYS A 121 24.63 -7.53 11.51
C CYS A 121 24.47 -7.53 13.04
N ASP A 122 24.20 -6.34 13.59
CA ASP A 122 23.83 -6.23 15.00
C ASP A 122 22.41 -6.79 15.22
N VAL A 123 22.24 -7.72 16.16
CA VAL A 123 20.93 -8.30 16.50
C VAL A 123 19.90 -7.24 16.88
N ALA A 124 20.31 -6.12 17.43
CA ALA A 124 19.42 -5.00 17.75
C ALA A 124 18.75 -4.40 16.51
N GLN A 125 19.35 -4.55 15.33
CA GLN A 125 18.80 -4.06 14.05
C GLN A 125 17.70 -4.96 13.49
N ILE A 126 17.62 -6.21 13.94
CA ILE A 126 16.66 -7.21 13.46
C ILE A 126 15.70 -7.72 14.54
N SER A 127 15.62 -6.99 15.65
CA SER A 127 14.71 -7.29 16.77
C SER A 127 13.73 -6.14 17.00
N HIS A 128 12.58 -6.44 17.60
CA HIS A 128 11.62 -5.46 18.13
C HIS A 128 10.88 -4.56 17.12
N GLY A 129 10.93 -4.78 15.85
CA GLY A 129 10.26 -3.93 14.85
C GLY A 129 8.79 -4.29 14.55
N CYS A 130 8.17 -5.20 15.29
CA CYS A 130 6.83 -5.70 14.98
C CYS A 130 5.71 -4.80 15.52
N PHE A 131 4.70 -4.60 14.70
CA PHE A 131 3.46 -3.92 15.07
C PHE A 131 2.33 -4.37 14.14
N SER A 132 1.77 -5.57 14.38
CA SER A 132 0.55 -5.99 13.70
C SER A 132 -0.66 -5.46 14.43
N ALA A 133 -1.63 -4.90 13.69
CA ALA A 133 -2.80 -4.25 14.29
C ALA A 133 -3.94 -4.13 13.30
N ILE A 134 -5.16 -4.01 13.82
CA ILE A 134 -6.34 -3.59 13.07
C ILE A 134 -6.76 -2.21 13.57
N VAL A 135 -7.03 -1.28 12.66
CA VAL A 135 -7.38 0.11 12.96
C VAL A 135 -8.73 0.47 12.37
N SER A 136 -9.57 1.12 13.15
CA SER A 136 -10.88 1.62 12.71
C SER A 136 -10.75 2.91 11.88
N PRO A 137 -11.80 3.32 11.13
CA PRO A 137 -11.84 4.59 10.39
C PRO A 137 -11.64 5.85 11.26
N GLU A 138 -11.73 5.71 12.58
CA GLU A 138 -11.44 6.78 13.55
C GLU A 138 -9.98 6.82 13.99
N GLY A 139 -9.09 5.97 13.43
CA GLY A 139 -7.70 5.85 13.84
C GLY A 139 -7.48 5.13 15.16
N LYS A 140 -8.49 4.40 15.68
CA LYS A 140 -8.40 3.64 16.94
C LYS A 140 -8.00 2.20 16.68
N LEU A 141 -7.15 1.65 17.52
CA LEU A 141 -6.83 0.23 17.50
C LEU A 141 -8.06 -0.60 17.88
N LEU A 142 -8.31 -1.68 17.14
CA LEU A 142 -9.32 -2.68 17.44
C LEU A 142 -8.62 -3.91 18.04
N GLY A 143 -8.71 -4.04 19.36
CA GLY A 143 -7.97 -5.04 20.13
C GLY A 143 -6.53 -4.63 20.43
N GLU A 144 -5.82 -5.53 21.10
CA GLU A 144 -4.42 -5.34 21.46
C GLU A 144 -3.51 -5.60 20.25
N PRO A 145 -2.58 -4.70 19.92
CA PRO A 145 -1.64 -4.92 18.83
C PRO A 145 -0.63 -6.02 19.18
N LEU A 146 -0.24 -6.82 18.20
CA LEU A 146 0.82 -7.81 18.35
C LEU A 146 2.18 -7.14 18.09
N ARG A 147 2.99 -7.05 19.15
CA ARG A 147 4.31 -6.38 19.11
C ARG A 147 5.48 -7.36 19.15
N SER A 148 5.20 -8.64 19.42
CA SER A 148 6.22 -9.70 19.49
C SER A 148 5.56 -11.07 19.35
N GLY A 149 6.33 -12.06 18.91
CA GLY A 149 5.86 -13.43 18.74
C GLY A 149 4.95 -13.62 17.53
N GLU A 150 4.57 -14.87 17.31
CA GLU A 150 3.58 -15.25 16.31
C GLU A 150 2.18 -15.21 16.91
N GLY A 151 1.19 -14.78 16.12
CA GLY A 151 -0.18 -14.72 16.58
C GLY A 151 -1.14 -14.15 15.53
N ALA A 152 -2.40 -14.02 15.94
CA ALA A 152 -3.45 -13.44 15.13
C ALA A 152 -4.24 -12.41 15.92
N ILE A 153 -4.64 -11.33 15.24
CA ILE A 153 -5.58 -10.34 15.74
C ILE A 153 -6.85 -10.50 14.92
N ILE A 154 -7.98 -10.61 15.61
CA ILE A 154 -9.30 -10.80 14.99
C ILE A 154 -10.21 -9.68 15.48
N ALA A 155 -10.92 -9.03 14.57
CA ALA A 155 -11.91 -8.02 14.88
C ALA A 155 -13.05 -8.05 13.86
N ASP A 156 -14.26 -7.74 14.31
CA ASP A 156 -15.40 -7.49 13.43
C ASP A 156 -15.33 -6.06 12.87
N LEU A 157 -15.47 -5.92 11.55
CA LEU A 157 -15.41 -4.64 10.87
C LEU A 157 -16.84 -4.19 10.48
N ASP A 158 -17.41 -3.25 11.25
CA ASP A 158 -18.67 -2.61 10.88
C ASP A 158 -18.41 -1.55 9.79
N LEU A 159 -18.61 -1.90 8.54
CA LEU A 159 -18.37 -1.00 7.40
C LEU A 159 -19.24 0.27 7.44
N THR A 160 -20.33 0.31 8.23
CA THR A 160 -21.12 1.54 8.40
C THR A 160 -20.35 2.66 9.11
N LEU A 161 -19.27 2.33 9.82
CA LEU A 161 -18.37 3.32 10.44
C LEU A 161 -17.65 4.17 9.39
N ILE A 162 -17.42 3.63 8.19
CA ILE A 162 -16.83 4.35 7.06
C ILE A 162 -17.73 5.49 6.65
N ASP A 163 -19.04 5.21 6.47
CA ASP A 163 -20.03 6.23 6.11
C ASP A 163 -20.17 7.29 7.20
N LYS A 164 -20.19 6.86 8.46
CA LYS A 164 -20.27 7.79 9.61
C LYS A 164 -19.06 8.72 9.63
N ARG A 165 -17.86 8.17 9.42
CA ARG A 165 -16.61 8.95 9.40
C ARG A 165 -16.58 9.92 8.22
N LYS A 166 -16.89 9.45 7.02
CA LYS A 166 -16.89 10.28 5.80
C LYS A 166 -17.94 11.37 5.80
N ARG A 167 -19.08 11.20 6.48
CA ARG A 167 -20.04 12.31 6.69
C ARG A 167 -19.47 13.46 7.49
N MET A 168 -18.56 13.20 8.42
CA MET A 168 -17.90 14.25 9.21
C MET A 168 -16.73 14.88 8.45
N MET A 169 -15.91 14.05 7.83
CA MET A 169 -14.72 14.48 7.09
C MET A 169 -14.37 13.43 6.02
N ASP A 170 -14.41 13.84 4.77
CA ASP A 170 -14.06 13.02 3.61
C ASP A 170 -13.04 13.77 2.76
N SER A 171 -11.77 13.32 2.84
CA SER A 171 -10.63 13.94 2.16
C SER A 171 -10.76 13.94 0.65
N VAL A 172 -11.47 12.97 0.06
CA VAL A 172 -11.70 12.86 -1.37
C VAL A 172 -13.12 13.25 -1.79
N GLY A 173 -13.99 13.53 -0.81
CA GLY A 173 -15.36 14.01 -0.99
C GLY A 173 -15.48 15.51 -0.75
N HIS A 174 -16.29 15.91 0.25
CA HIS A 174 -16.65 17.32 0.50
C HIS A 174 -15.50 18.22 1.00
N TYR A 175 -14.34 17.65 1.38
CA TYR A 175 -13.12 18.41 1.67
C TYR A 175 -12.17 18.50 0.48
N SER A 176 -12.42 17.78 -0.60
CA SER A 176 -11.59 17.90 -1.81
C SER A 176 -11.86 19.19 -2.55
N ARG A 177 -10.84 19.70 -3.21
CA ARG A 177 -10.88 20.87 -4.11
C ARG A 177 -10.23 20.49 -5.43
N PRO A 178 -10.88 19.62 -6.24
CA PRO A 178 -10.28 19.07 -7.47
C PRO A 178 -9.92 20.14 -8.51
N GLU A 179 -10.57 21.31 -8.46
CA GLU A 179 -10.23 22.47 -9.28
C GLU A 179 -8.91 23.16 -8.86
N LEU A 180 -8.39 22.85 -7.67
CA LEU A 180 -7.11 23.38 -7.17
C LEU A 180 -6.04 22.29 -7.04
N LEU A 181 -6.44 21.11 -6.60
CA LEU A 181 -5.54 20.00 -6.29
C LEU A 181 -6.13 18.73 -6.88
N SER A 182 -5.47 18.18 -7.89
CA SER A 182 -5.86 16.94 -8.53
C SER A 182 -4.65 16.01 -8.67
N LEU A 183 -4.93 14.69 -8.65
CA LEU A 183 -3.92 13.66 -8.84
C LEU A 183 -4.03 13.12 -10.26
N LEU A 184 -2.93 13.20 -11.01
CA LEU A 184 -2.78 12.52 -12.28
C LEU A 184 -2.00 11.22 -12.08
N ILE A 185 -2.59 10.09 -12.49
CA ILE A 185 -1.97 8.77 -12.39
C ILE A 185 -1.88 8.16 -13.78
N ASP A 186 -0.70 7.71 -14.18
CA ASP A 186 -0.54 6.82 -15.33
C ASP A 186 -0.74 5.37 -14.85
N ARG A 187 -1.88 4.78 -15.21
CA ARG A 187 -2.23 3.39 -14.87
C ARG A 187 -1.96 2.41 -16.03
N ARG A 188 -1.21 2.82 -17.03
CA ARG A 188 -0.79 1.90 -18.10
C ARG A 188 0.25 0.93 -17.56
N PRO A 189 0.17 -0.36 -17.89
CA PRO A 189 1.24 -1.31 -17.58
C PRO A 189 2.54 -0.85 -18.23
N ALA A 190 3.65 -0.92 -17.49
CA ALA A 190 4.99 -0.64 -17.99
C ALA A 190 5.80 -1.96 -18.03
N PRO A 191 5.61 -2.83 -19.03
CA PRO A 191 6.36 -4.06 -19.15
C PRO A 191 7.82 -3.75 -19.49
N HIS A 192 8.75 -4.54 -18.92
CA HIS A 192 10.17 -4.40 -19.22
C HIS A 192 10.53 -4.93 -20.62
N LEU A 193 9.68 -5.75 -21.21
CA LEU A 193 9.82 -6.30 -22.53
C LEU A 193 8.60 -5.92 -23.38
N HIS A 194 8.84 -5.32 -24.52
CA HIS A 194 7.84 -5.09 -25.56
C HIS A 194 8.17 -5.99 -26.76
N GLU A 195 7.32 -6.96 -27.01
CA GLU A 195 7.39 -7.74 -28.24
C GLU A 195 6.67 -6.97 -29.35
N ARG A 196 7.34 -6.81 -30.50
CA ARG A 196 6.71 -6.28 -31.69
C ARG A 196 6.28 -7.45 -32.56
N ASP A 197 5.01 -7.59 -32.80
CA ASP A 197 4.51 -8.53 -33.78
C ASP A 197 5.03 -8.12 -35.17
N ALA A 198 5.55 -9.07 -35.93
CA ALA A 198 6.17 -8.84 -37.21
C ALA A 198 5.14 -8.31 -38.27
N ASP A 199 3.85 -8.39 -37.99
CA ASP A 199 2.77 -8.06 -38.95
C ASP A 199 2.24 -6.61 -38.83
N THR A 200 2.79 -5.73 -37.97
CA THR A 200 2.32 -4.35 -37.83
C THR A 200 3.15 -3.33 -38.64
N GLN A 201 3.78 -3.74 -39.74
CA GLN A 201 4.55 -2.82 -40.61
C GLN A 201 3.72 -2.06 -41.62
N ASN A 202 2.39 -1.90 -41.48
CA ASN A 202 1.61 -1.11 -42.45
C ASN A 202 0.50 -0.26 -41.79
N SER A 203 0.86 0.68 -40.90
CA SER A 203 0.06 1.90 -40.71
C SER A 203 0.83 2.91 -39.84
N SER A 204 1.95 3.44 -40.32
CA SER A 204 2.52 4.67 -39.76
C SER A 204 2.02 5.86 -40.60
N SER A 205 0.83 6.32 -40.33
CA SER A 205 0.51 7.72 -40.55
C SER A 205 1.00 8.49 -39.29
N ILE A 206 2.13 9.12 -39.43
CA ILE A 206 2.62 10.11 -38.50
C ILE A 206 1.62 11.24 -38.49
N MET A 207 0.75 11.30 -37.48
CA MET A 207 0.06 12.52 -37.12
C MET A 207 0.99 13.28 -36.14
N THR A 208 1.73 14.22 -36.71
CA THR A 208 2.34 15.31 -35.92
C THR A 208 1.21 16.24 -35.45
N GLU A 209 0.71 16.04 -34.26
CA GLU A 209 -0.04 17.10 -33.57
C GLU A 209 1.00 18.03 -32.92
N GLU A 210 1.26 19.15 -33.56
CA GLU A 210 1.83 20.32 -32.91
C GLU A 210 0.83 20.79 -31.85
N ALA A 211 1.16 20.60 -30.59
CA ALA A 211 0.41 21.17 -29.48
C ALA A 211 0.69 22.69 -29.44
N ASP A 212 -0.31 23.44 -29.79
CA ASP A 212 -0.36 24.91 -29.69
C ASP A 212 -0.40 25.30 -28.19
N TYR A 213 0.77 25.65 -27.65
CA TYR A 213 0.90 26.27 -26.33
C TYR A 213 0.85 27.79 -26.47
N ALA A 214 -0.29 28.35 -26.87
CA ALA A 214 -0.54 29.77 -26.80
C ALA A 214 -2.01 30.01 -26.41
N SER A 215 -2.26 30.13 -25.11
CA SER A 215 -3.36 30.84 -24.47
C SER A 215 -3.86 30.11 -23.21
N LEU A 216 -3.21 30.38 -22.11
CA LEU A 216 -3.86 30.57 -20.81
C LEU A 216 -3.05 31.60 -20.00
#